data_104edb0b1bd08d0d414dac93195afa75
#
_entry.id   104edb0b1bd08d0d414dac93195afa75
#
_cell.length_a   1.000
_cell.length_b   1.000
_cell.length_c   1.000
_cell.angle_alpha   90.00
_cell.angle_beta   90.00
_cell.angle_gamma   90.00
#
_symmetry.space_group_name_H-M   'P 1'
#
loop_
_entity.id
_entity.type
_entity.pdbx_description
1 polymer ?
#
loop_
_entity_poly.entity_id
_entity_poly.type
_entity_poly.pdbx_seq_one_letter_code
_entity_poly.pdbx_strand_id
1 'polypeptide(L)'
;MAVPTGSGTETLHAHAFQDVDANQTMIFGVQHHVYTVLSIIVYCNVLNATTDVFQVELKTYDNHAGSSGVEMVMFKSNIQVGETYVWNDKFSFNGYEPSGTAVMSAAVQILNAAQGGSADAELQLTQTHATDDYDVLVTYLDQDWS
;
A
#
# COMPACT_ATOMS: atom_id res chain seq x y z
N MET A 1 -9.40 15.35 28.63
CA MET A 1 -8.85 14.32 27.77
C MET A 1 -7.94 14.96 26.75
N ALA A 2 -6.79 14.42 26.63
CA ALA A 2 -5.94 14.87 25.55
C ALA A 2 -6.61 14.54 24.23
N VAL A 3 -6.81 15.54 23.44
CA VAL A 3 -7.26 15.33 22.09
C VAL A 3 -6.17 14.53 21.41
N PRO A 4 -6.49 13.40 20.84
CA PRO A 4 -5.48 12.62 20.13
C PRO A 4 -4.89 13.37 18.95
N THR A 5 -5.54 14.45 18.59
CA THR A 5 -5.04 15.34 17.57
C THR A 5 -3.67 15.85 17.96
N GLY A 6 -2.72 15.59 17.16
CA GLY A 6 -1.35 15.93 17.45
C GLY A 6 -0.69 15.01 18.47
N SER A 7 -1.46 14.10 19.07
CA SER A 7 -0.84 13.07 19.87
C SER A 7 -0.33 11.92 18.99
N GLY A 8 -0.85 11.78 17.81
CA GLY A 8 -0.33 10.85 16.83
C GLY A 8 1.00 11.33 16.29
N THR A 9 1.92 10.41 16.12
CA THR A 9 3.20 10.70 15.50
C THR A 9 3.05 10.70 13.99
N GLU A 10 3.53 11.75 13.36
CA GLU A 10 3.65 11.80 11.90
C GLU A 10 5.10 11.57 11.51
N THR A 11 5.32 10.66 10.62
CA THR A 11 6.66 10.33 10.13
C THR A 11 6.68 10.30 8.61
N LEU A 12 7.61 11.02 8.03
CA LEU A 12 7.83 10.99 6.59
C LEU A 12 8.83 9.88 6.26
N HIS A 13 8.45 9.01 5.35
CA HIS A 13 9.28 7.90 4.88
C HIS A 13 9.55 8.02 3.38
N ALA A 14 10.75 7.63 3.00
CA ALA A 14 11.12 7.43 1.61
C ALA A 14 11.84 6.08 1.52
N HIS A 15 11.17 5.09 0.94
CA HIS A 15 11.72 3.74 0.81
C HIS A 15 12.06 3.45 -0.65
N ALA A 16 13.28 3.01 -0.87
CA ALA A 16 13.75 2.59 -2.18
C ALA A 16 13.92 1.07 -2.22
N PHE A 17 13.45 0.48 -3.30
CA PHE A 17 13.61 -0.94 -3.59
C PHE A 17 14.29 -1.07 -4.95
N GLN A 18 15.36 -1.84 -5.02
CA GLN A 18 16.10 -2.09 -6.25
C GLN A 18 15.88 -3.52 -6.72
N ASP A 19 15.99 -3.69 -8.02
CA ASP A 19 15.96 -5.01 -8.66
C ASP A 19 14.68 -5.79 -8.28
N VAL A 20 13.54 -5.12 -8.35
CA VAL A 20 12.25 -5.73 -8.04
C VAL A 20 11.84 -6.60 -9.23
N ASP A 21 11.94 -7.89 -9.06
CA ASP A 21 11.61 -8.93 -10.05
C ASP A 21 10.50 -9.87 -9.58
N ALA A 22 9.90 -9.57 -8.45
CA ALA A 22 8.77 -10.28 -7.87
C ALA A 22 7.84 -9.26 -7.20
N ASN A 23 6.69 -9.69 -6.71
CA ASN A 23 5.81 -8.81 -5.96
C ASN A 23 6.55 -8.19 -4.79
N GLN A 24 6.56 -6.88 -4.74
CA GLN A 24 7.22 -6.12 -3.69
C GLN A 24 6.21 -5.33 -2.89
N THR A 25 6.11 -5.64 -1.61
CA THR A 25 5.33 -4.81 -0.70
C THR A 25 6.12 -3.55 -0.38
N MET A 26 5.56 -2.40 -0.72
CA MET A 26 6.18 -1.11 -0.50
C MET A 26 5.78 -0.51 0.85
N ILE A 27 4.54 -0.70 1.25
CA ILE A 27 4.02 -0.26 2.55
C ILE A 27 3.24 -1.42 3.14
N PHE A 28 3.65 -1.83 4.32
CA PHE A 28 2.93 -2.81 5.11
C PHE A 28 2.03 -2.09 6.10
N GLY A 29 0.75 -2.35 6.03
CA GLY A 29 -0.22 -1.72 6.91
C GLY A 29 -0.04 -2.15 8.36
N VAL A 30 -0.13 -1.20 9.26
CA VAL A 30 -0.07 -1.43 10.70
C VAL A 30 -1.36 -0.90 11.32
N GLN A 31 -1.83 -1.60 12.33
CA GLN A 31 -3.00 -1.20 13.10
C GLN A 31 -2.81 0.20 13.70
N HIS A 32 -3.83 1.01 13.63
CA HIS A 32 -3.84 2.41 14.10
C HIS A 32 -3.00 3.38 13.26
N HIS A 33 -2.56 2.95 12.09
CA HIS A 33 -1.82 3.81 11.19
C HIS A 33 -2.64 4.17 9.96
N VAL A 34 -2.49 5.41 9.52
CA VAL A 34 -2.99 5.90 8.24
C VAL A 34 -1.81 6.36 7.42
N TYR A 35 -1.76 5.92 6.19
CA TYR A 35 -0.68 6.24 5.26
C TYR A 35 -1.18 7.17 4.18
N THR A 36 -0.42 8.22 3.91
CA THR A 36 -0.67 9.11 2.78
C THR A 36 0.51 9.00 1.83
N VAL A 37 0.28 8.42 0.68
CA VAL A 37 1.31 8.30 -0.36
C VAL A 37 1.43 9.64 -1.08
N LEU A 38 2.64 10.14 -1.15
CA LEU A 38 2.95 11.43 -1.76
C LEU A 38 3.49 11.28 -3.18
N SER A 39 4.32 10.26 -3.40
CA SER A 39 4.86 9.98 -4.73
C SER A 39 5.33 8.55 -4.83
N ILE A 40 5.29 8.01 -6.04
CA ILE A 40 5.88 6.73 -6.39
C ILE A 40 6.66 6.93 -7.69
N ILE A 41 7.93 6.59 -7.67
CA ILE A 41 8.82 6.72 -8.83
C ILE A 41 9.28 5.33 -9.20
N VAL A 42 9.07 4.94 -10.45
CA VAL A 42 9.42 3.61 -10.95
C VAL A 42 10.35 3.76 -12.15
N TYR A 43 11.48 3.09 -12.10
CA TYR A 43 12.45 3.02 -13.18
C TYR A 43 12.54 1.59 -13.70
N CYS A 44 12.57 1.42 -15.01
CA CYS A 44 12.64 0.11 -15.63
C CYS A 44 14.07 -0.27 -15.97
N ASN A 45 14.54 -1.36 -15.38
CA ASN A 45 15.88 -1.91 -15.66
C ASN A 45 15.84 -2.95 -16.78
N VAL A 46 14.88 -3.86 -16.74
CA VAL A 46 14.77 -4.98 -17.67
C VAL A 46 13.29 -5.25 -17.97
N LEU A 47 12.97 -5.53 -19.21
CA LEU A 47 11.67 -6.03 -19.65
C LEU A 47 11.84 -7.35 -20.40
N ASN A 48 11.00 -8.32 -20.10
CA ASN A 48 10.92 -9.55 -20.88
C ASN A 48 10.31 -9.29 -22.27
N ALA A 49 9.27 -8.47 -22.32
CA ALA A 49 8.64 -8.05 -23.56
C ALA A 49 8.29 -6.56 -23.52
N THR A 50 8.33 -5.90 -24.67
CA THR A 50 8.03 -4.46 -24.75
C THR A 50 6.60 -4.11 -24.37
N THR A 51 5.73 -5.10 -24.28
CA THR A 51 4.32 -4.93 -23.87
C THR A 51 4.11 -5.16 -22.38
N ASP A 52 5.13 -5.59 -21.64
CA ASP A 52 5.00 -5.86 -20.22
C ASP A 52 4.75 -4.56 -19.45
N VAL A 53 4.01 -4.69 -18.37
CA VAL A 53 3.60 -3.56 -17.54
C VAL A 53 3.97 -3.82 -16.09
N PHE A 54 4.23 -2.76 -15.36
CA PHE A 54 4.15 -2.82 -13.92
C PHE A 54 2.80 -2.29 -13.46
N GLN A 55 2.39 -2.69 -12.28
CA GLN A 55 1.22 -2.10 -11.64
C GLN A 55 1.45 -1.91 -10.16
N VAL A 56 0.83 -0.87 -9.63
CA VAL A 56 0.78 -0.60 -8.19
C VAL A 56 -0.61 -0.95 -7.72
N GLU A 57 -0.67 -1.84 -6.74
CA GLU A 57 -1.90 -2.37 -6.18
C GLU A 57 -2.01 -2.03 -4.72
N LEU A 58 -3.22 -1.64 -4.32
CA LEU A 58 -3.58 -1.54 -2.92
C LEU A 58 -4.40 -2.77 -2.55
N LYS A 59 -3.86 -3.59 -1.68
CA LYS A 59 -4.53 -4.76 -1.16
C LYS A 59 -5.17 -4.43 0.18
N THR A 60 -6.47 -4.61 0.27
CA THR A 60 -7.23 -4.39 1.49
C THR A 60 -8.13 -5.58 1.76
N TYR A 61 -8.92 -5.51 2.80
CA TYR A 61 -9.85 -6.58 3.14
C TYR A 61 -11.25 -6.04 3.21
N ASP A 62 -12.18 -6.73 2.56
CA ASP A 62 -13.60 -6.43 2.66
C ASP A 62 -14.23 -7.28 3.76
N ASN A 63 -14.28 -6.72 4.94
CA ASN A 63 -14.87 -7.42 6.08
C ASN A 63 -16.40 -7.34 6.12
N HIS A 64 -16.99 -6.48 5.32
CA HIS A 64 -18.43 -6.42 5.14
C HIS A 64 -18.93 -7.60 4.30
N ALA A 65 -18.18 -8.00 3.30
CA ALA A 65 -18.50 -9.17 2.50
C ALA A 65 -17.98 -10.47 3.11
N GLY A 66 -17.29 -10.38 4.22
CA GLY A 66 -16.88 -11.56 4.98
C GLY A 66 -15.55 -12.11 4.61
N SER A 67 -14.59 -11.35 4.07
CA SER A 67 -13.38 -12.01 4.23
C SER A 67 -12.23 -11.96 3.32
N SER A 68 -12.38 -11.63 2.14
CA SER A 68 -11.25 -11.82 1.24
C SER A 68 -10.48 -10.55 1.05
N GLY A 69 -9.19 -10.68 0.83
CA GLY A 69 -8.41 -9.56 0.36
C GLY A 69 -8.97 -9.05 -0.96
N VAL A 70 -9.14 -7.75 -1.06
CA VAL A 70 -9.54 -7.08 -2.29
C VAL A 70 -8.33 -6.32 -2.80
N GLU A 71 -7.96 -6.59 -4.03
CA GLU A 71 -6.84 -5.92 -4.68
C GLU A 71 -7.38 -4.88 -5.65
N MET A 72 -6.95 -3.66 -5.47
CA MET A 72 -7.31 -2.57 -6.36
C MET A 72 -6.05 -2.06 -7.05
N VAL A 73 -6.08 -2.09 -8.38
CA VAL A 73 -4.99 -1.51 -9.16
C VAL A 73 -5.12 0.01 -9.09
N MET A 74 -4.14 0.66 -8.50
CA MET A 74 -4.08 2.11 -8.43
C MET A 74 -3.70 2.70 -9.78
N PHE A 75 -2.68 2.12 -10.38
CA PHE A 75 -2.28 2.45 -11.75
C PHE A 75 -1.39 1.35 -12.30
N LYS A 76 -1.32 1.29 -13.61
CA LYS A 76 -0.36 0.45 -14.32
C LYS A 76 0.19 1.21 -15.52
N SER A 77 1.39 0.90 -15.89
CA SER A 77 2.03 1.56 -17.03
C SER A 77 3.02 0.63 -17.72
N ASN A 78 3.13 0.82 -19.01
CA ASN A 78 4.18 0.23 -19.82
C ASN A 78 5.27 1.29 -20.00
N ILE A 79 6.39 1.10 -19.32
CA ILE A 79 7.59 1.90 -19.55
C ILE A 79 8.67 1.02 -20.14
N GLN A 80 9.50 1.59 -20.99
CA GLN A 80 10.59 0.86 -21.62
C GLN A 80 11.83 0.89 -20.74
N VAL A 81 12.77 0.01 -21.03
CA VAL A 81 14.06 -0.02 -20.35
C VAL A 81 14.71 1.36 -20.42
N GLY A 82 15.12 1.86 -19.29
CA GLY A 82 15.72 3.20 -19.16
C GLY A 82 14.74 4.33 -18.96
N GLU A 83 13.45 4.05 -18.92
CA GLU A 83 12.42 5.05 -18.67
C GLU A 83 11.99 5.08 -17.20
N THR A 84 11.56 6.26 -16.77
CA THR A 84 11.05 6.50 -15.43
C THR A 84 9.61 6.96 -15.49
N TYR A 85 8.79 6.40 -14.62
CA TYR A 85 7.40 6.81 -14.41
C TYR A 85 7.27 7.46 -13.05
N VAL A 86 6.62 8.62 -13.00
CA VAL A 86 6.38 9.35 -11.75
C VAL A 86 4.88 9.45 -11.51
N TRP A 87 4.43 8.87 -10.40
CA TRP A 87 3.09 9.07 -9.87
C TRP A 87 3.17 10.05 -8.72
N ASN A 88 2.47 11.16 -8.80
CA ASN A 88 2.49 12.19 -7.76
C ASN A 88 1.10 12.65 -7.32
N ASP A 89 0.06 11.94 -7.68
CA ASP A 89 -1.26 12.13 -7.10
C ASP A 89 -1.31 11.50 -5.72
N LYS A 90 -1.77 12.27 -4.76
CA LYS A 90 -1.80 11.83 -3.37
C LYS A 90 -3.02 10.96 -3.12
N PHE A 91 -2.84 9.91 -2.33
CA PHE A 91 -3.94 9.12 -1.81
C PHE A 91 -3.60 8.62 -0.40
N SER A 92 -4.64 8.35 0.37
CA SER A 92 -4.49 7.86 1.73
C SER A 92 -5.21 6.54 1.89
N PHE A 93 -4.69 5.69 2.76
CA PHE A 93 -5.36 4.46 3.12
C PHE A 93 -5.12 4.12 4.58
N ASN A 94 -6.08 3.40 5.17
CA ASN A 94 -5.96 2.89 6.52
C ASN A 94 -5.12 1.62 6.49
N GLY A 95 -4.14 1.53 7.36
CA GLY A 95 -3.24 0.38 7.43
C GLY A 95 -3.90 -0.90 7.90
N TYR A 96 -5.07 -0.83 8.47
CA TYR A 96 -5.73 -1.99 9.05
C TYR A 96 -7.24 -1.86 8.98
N GLU A 97 -7.89 -2.82 8.35
CA GLU A 97 -9.34 -2.87 8.33
C GLU A 97 -9.83 -3.76 9.46
N PRO A 98 -10.66 -3.25 10.37
CA PRO A 98 -11.20 -4.09 11.42
C PRO A 98 -12.02 -5.25 10.86
N SER A 99 -11.73 -6.45 11.28
CA SER A 99 -12.50 -7.63 10.88
C SER A 99 -13.85 -7.65 11.59
N GLY A 100 -14.86 -8.12 10.91
CA GLY A 100 -16.18 -8.27 11.52
C GLY A 100 -17.33 -8.04 10.57
N THR A 101 -18.51 -7.89 11.13
CA THR A 101 -19.74 -7.74 10.37
C THR A 101 -19.99 -6.30 9.95
N ALA A 102 -20.89 -6.15 9.01
CA ALA A 102 -21.13 -4.89 8.31
C ALA A 102 -21.46 -3.70 9.22
N VAL A 103 -22.14 -3.91 10.30
CA VAL A 103 -22.52 -2.83 11.22
C VAL A 103 -21.85 -3.07 12.55
N MET A 104 -20.86 -2.28 12.82
CA MET A 104 -20.09 -2.42 14.05
C MET A 104 -20.21 -1.18 14.90
N SER A 105 -20.46 -1.38 16.19
CA SER A 105 -20.27 -0.31 17.16
C SER A 105 -18.79 0.03 17.28
N ALA A 106 -18.49 1.20 17.80
CA ALA A 106 -17.11 1.59 18.05
C ALA A 106 -16.38 0.58 18.93
N ALA A 107 -17.05 -0.01 19.91
CA ALA A 107 -16.46 -1.03 20.79
C ALA A 107 -16.07 -2.29 20.02
N VAL A 108 -16.93 -2.74 19.09
CA VAL A 108 -16.64 -3.91 18.26
C VAL A 108 -15.50 -3.63 17.29
N GLN A 109 -15.45 -2.44 16.72
CA GLN A 109 -14.36 -2.04 15.85
C GLN A 109 -13.01 -2.08 16.58
N ILE A 110 -12.97 -1.56 17.80
CA ILE A 110 -11.76 -1.58 18.62
C ILE A 110 -11.35 -3.02 18.91
N LEU A 111 -12.31 -3.86 19.28
CA LEU A 111 -12.03 -5.26 19.57
C LEU A 111 -11.49 -6.00 18.35
N ASN A 112 -12.14 -5.82 17.22
CA ASN A 112 -11.71 -6.47 15.99
C ASN A 112 -10.33 -5.99 15.56
N ALA A 113 -10.08 -4.71 15.64
CA ALA A 113 -8.78 -4.13 15.32
C ALA A 113 -7.67 -4.66 16.25
N ALA A 114 -8.02 -4.98 17.49
CA ALA A 114 -7.06 -5.49 18.46
C ALA A 114 -6.73 -6.98 18.27
N GLN A 115 -7.56 -7.71 17.56
CA GLN A 115 -7.37 -9.16 17.41
C GLN A 115 -6.21 -9.55 16.50
N GLY A 116 -5.75 -8.63 15.67
CA GLY A 116 -4.74 -8.94 14.68
C GLY A 116 -5.31 -9.83 13.56
N GLY A 117 -4.45 -10.35 12.76
CA GLY A 117 -4.82 -11.27 11.70
C GLY A 117 -4.57 -10.71 10.30
N SER A 118 -5.33 -11.17 9.34
CA SER A 118 -5.10 -10.92 7.91
C SER A 118 -5.79 -9.67 7.39
N ALA A 119 -5.99 -8.68 8.23
CA ALA A 119 -6.69 -7.45 7.84
C ALA A 119 -5.74 -6.28 7.53
N ASP A 120 -4.47 -6.55 7.42
CA ASP A 120 -3.47 -5.54 7.09
C ASP A 120 -3.60 -5.11 5.63
N ALA A 121 -3.62 -3.81 5.40
CA ALA A 121 -3.53 -3.29 4.05
C ALA A 121 -2.08 -3.30 3.58
N GLU A 122 -1.88 -3.48 2.29
CA GLU A 122 -0.55 -3.48 1.68
C GLU A 122 -0.57 -2.69 0.39
N LEU A 123 0.45 -1.87 0.19
CA LEU A 123 0.71 -1.26 -1.11
C LEU A 123 1.83 -2.03 -1.78
N GLN A 124 1.57 -2.58 -2.96
CA GLN A 124 2.48 -3.49 -3.65
C GLN A 124 2.81 -3.01 -5.06
N LEU A 125 4.02 -3.30 -5.50
CA LEU A 125 4.41 -3.24 -6.89
C LEU A 125 4.43 -4.66 -7.44
N THR A 126 3.77 -4.87 -8.58
CA THR A 126 3.74 -6.14 -9.29
C THR A 126 4.12 -5.94 -10.75
N GLN A 127 4.57 -7.00 -11.41
CA GLN A 127 4.97 -6.97 -12.81
C GLN A 127 4.37 -8.13 -13.60
N THR A 128 4.39 -7.99 -14.92
CA THR A 128 3.80 -8.99 -15.81
C THR A 128 4.61 -10.28 -15.83
N HIS A 129 5.92 -10.17 -15.85
CA HIS A 129 6.81 -11.33 -16.01
C HIS A 129 7.91 -11.32 -14.97
N ALA A 130 8.33 -12.51 -14.54
CA ALA A 130 9.33 -12.68 -13.48
C ALA A 130 10.73 -12.18 -13.85
N THR A 131 11.00 -11.92 -15.11
CA THR A 131 12.28 -11.32 -15.53
C THR A 131 12.21 -9.81 -15.70
N ASP A 132 11.03 -9.21 -15.58
CA ASP A 132 10.92 -7.77 -15.52
C ASP A 132 11.56 -7.27 -14.22
N ASP A 133 12.28 -6.19 -14.32
CA ASP A 133 13.05 -5.67 -13.21
C ASP A 133 12.88 -4.16 -13.12
N TYR A 134 12.43 -3.70 -11.97
CA TYR A 134 12.16 -2.30 -11.71
C TYR A 134 12.83 -1.84 -10.42
N ASP A 135 13.24 -0.58 -10.42
CA ASP A 135 13.56 0.12 -9.18
C ASP A 135 12.38 1.02 -8.82
N VAL A 136 12.02 1.06 -7.55
CA VAL A 136 10.90 1.87 -7.08
C VAL A 136 11.28 2.66 -5.84
N LEU A 137 10.85 3.91 -5.81
CA LEU A 137 10.95 4.78 -4.63
C LEU A 137 9.55 5.24 -4.27
N VAL A 138 9.12 4.94 -3.05
CA VAL A 138 7.85 5.41 -2.51
C VAL A 138 8.11 6.40 -1.38
N THR A 139 7.46 7.55 -1.46
CA THR A 139 7.49 8.57 -0.41
C THR A 139 6.09 8.68 0.18
N TYR A 140 5.99 8.53 1.48
CA TYR A 140 4.69 8.55 2.15
C TYR A 140 4.79 9.11 3.56
N LEU A 141 3.66 9.60 4.04
CA LEU A 141 3.48 10.05 5.41
C LEU A 141 2.76 8.94 6.19
N ASP A 142 3.30 8.61 7.34
CA ASP A 142 2.73 7.64 8.28
C ASP A 142 2.21 8.39 9.49
N GLN A 143 0.90 8.30 9.73
CA GLN A 143 0.25 8.84 10.91
C GLN A 143 -0.11 7.71 11.86
N ASP A 144 0.48 7.73 13.03
CA ASP A 144 0.24 6.76 14.09
C ASP A 144 -0.74 7.35 15.10
N TRP A 145 -1.89 6.70 15.25
CA TRP A 145 -2.96 7.09 16.15
C TRP A 145 -3.02 6.24 17.42
N SER A 146 -2.05 5.38 17.60
CA SER A 146 -1.99 4.51 18.79
C SER A 146 -1.66 5.25 20.10
#